data_789d3fa99d2e217fbb49b888e976072a
#
_entry.id   789d3fa99d2e217fbb49b888e976072a
#
_cell.length_a   1.000
_cell.length_b   1.000
_cell.length_c   1.000
_cell.angle_alpha   90.00
_cell.angle_beta   90.00
_cell.angle_gamma   90.00
#
_symmetry.space_group_name_H-M   'P 1'
#
loop_
_entity.id
_entity.type
_entity.pdbx_description
1 polymer ?
#
loop_
_entity_poly.entity_id
_entity_poly.type
_entity_poly.pdbx_seq_one_letter_code
_entity_poly.pdbx_strand_id
1 'polypeptide(L)'
;MKTILSVQEQIQHMKEKGITFQYVTEAEAADFLANNTYYMKLAAYRANYVKYETGARAGQYRDLDFGYLKELSTLDMHLRYFVLQMCLDIEHAIKVQLIRQITQDENEDGYEAVKDFLKEDENFYILKSISRQKSGEYCKNLIEKYYPYFPAWVFVEVVSFGTLFRFYKNYNRKHGHPMMNNKLINIVRDLRNASAHSNCLMNHISEKLEESKQPHSEVISFIKGMSNISQSARRKNLRYEFSYNIVTLLYVYDAFVPEVAKKNRYAQLQDFMEKRMLRNKDYFAEHAQLCGTYHFLKKVLDNLIK
;
A
#
# COMPACT_ATOMS: atom_id res chain seq x y z
N MET A 1 0.20 22.39 24.95
CA MET A 1 0.72 22.11 23.60
C MET A 1 2.03 21.36 23.74
N LYS A 2 2.32 20.37 22.85
CA LYS A 2 3.65 19.74 22.81
C LYS A 2 4.59 20.62 22.01
N THR A 3 5.76 20.95 22.57
CA THR A 3 6.80 21.71 21.89
C THR A 3 7.60 20.79 20.96
N ILE A 4 8.24 21.37 19.93
CA ILE A 4 9.20 20.66 19.10
C ILE A 4 10.44 20.36 19.94
N LEU A 5 10.95 19.14 19.79
CA LEU A 5 12.17 18.69 20.48
C LEU A 5 13.38 18.83 19.56
N SER A 6 14.50 19.31 20.08
CA SER A 6 15.80 19.18 19.43
C SER A 6 16.18 17.71 19.25
N VAL A 7 17.16 17.41 18.38
CA VAL A 7 17.58 16.01 18.16
C VAL A 7 18.11 15.38 19.45
N GLN A 8 18.83 16.12 20.28
CA GLN A 8 19.34 15.66 21.58
C GLN A 8 18.19 15.33 22.54
N GLU A 9 17.19 16.20 22.61
CA GLU A 9 16.00 15.95 23.43
C GLU A 9 15.18 14.75 22.91
N GLN A 10 15.16 14.51 21.59
CA GLN A 10 14.51 13.33 21.00
C GLN A 10 15.24 12.04 21.43
N ILE A 11 16.57 12.01 21.40
CA ILE A 11 17.41 10.90 21.88
C ILE A 11 17.15 10.67 23.38
N GLN A 12 17.21 11.72 24.19
CA GLN A 12 16.94 11.63 25.63
C GLN A 12 15.52 11.09 25.91
N HIS A 13 14.53 11.59 25.20
CA HIS A 13 13.16 11.11 25.33
C HIS A 13 13.01 9.61 24.95
N MET A 14 13.74 9.13 23.95
CA MET A 14 13.75 7.70 23.62
C MET A 14 14.38 6.86 24.74
N LYS A 15 15.47 7.31 25.34
CA LYS A 15 16.11 6.65 26.50
C LYS A 15 15.13 6.56 27.70
N GLU A 16 14.42 7.64 28.00
CA GLU A 16 13.40 7.66 29.04
C GLU A 16 12.24 6.67 28.78
N LYS A 17 11.96 6.40 27.49
CA LYS A 17 10.99 5.37 27.09
C LYS A 17 11.55 3.95 27.08
N GLY A 18 12.80 3.75 27.54
CA GLY A 18 13.45 2.44 27.61
C GLY A 18 14.00 1.94 26.27
N ILE A 19 14.18 2.82 25.29
CA ILE A 19 14.81 2.46 24.02
C ILE A 19 16.33 2.49 24.19
N THR A 20 17.00 1.39 23.82
CA THR A 20 18.45 1.24 23.90
C THR A 20 19.12 1.68 22.58
N PHE A 21 20.45 1.85 22.63
CA PHE A 21 21.29 2.25 21.50
C PHE A 21 22.50 1.30 21.41
N GLN A 22 22.24 -0.01 21.36
CA GLN A 22 23.27 -1.05 21.35
C GLN A 22 23.80 -1.31 19.93
N TYR A 23 22.90 -1.26 18.93
CA TYR A 23 23.23 -1.54 17.53
C TYR A 23 23.57 -0.27 16.72
N VAL A 24 23.21 0.89 17.24
CA VAL A 24 23.46 2.19 16.63
C VAL A 24 23.82 3.15 17.75
N THR A 25 24.94 3.83 17.65
CA THR A 25 25.37 4.83 18.64
C THR A 25 24.42 6.02 18.69
N GLU A 26 24.39 6.75 19.81
CA GLU A 26 23.55 7.96 19.93
C GLU A 26 23.92 9.03 18.88
N ALA A 27 25.21 9.13 18.52
CA ALA A 27 25.67 10.05 17.47
C ALA A 27 25.13 9.66 16.08
N GLU A 28 25.19 8.37 15.71
CA GLU A 28 24.62 7.86 14.46
C GLU A 28 23.09 7.97 14.44
N ALA A 29 22.43 7.79 15.58
CA ALA A 29 20.99 7.97 15.72
C ALA A 29 20.60 9.45 15.55
N ALA A 30 21.39 10.37 16.11
CA ALA A 30 21.18 11.80 15.94
C ALA A 30 21.36 12.23 14.48
N ASP A 31 22.39 11.74 13.80
CA ASP A 31 22.60 11.99 12.37
C ASP A 31 21.43 11.44 11.53
N PHE A 32 20.98 10.21 11.81
CA PHE A 32 19.84 9.60 11.12
C PHE A 32 18.55 10.40 11.30
N LEU A 33 18.28 10.91 12.50
CA LEU A 33 17.11 11.76 12.78
C LEU A 33 17.20 13.14 12.14
N ALA A 34 18.41 13.68 11.98
CA ALA A 34 18.64 14.97 11.36
C ALA A 34 18.52 14.91 9.82
N ASN A 35 19.02 13.83 9.20
CA ASN A 35 19.26 13.79 7.76
C ASN A 35 18.42 12.76 6.99
N ASN A 36 17.88 11.70 7.64
CA ASN A 36 17.22 10.60 6.93
C ASN A 36 15.74 10.48 7.24
N THR A 37 15.29 10.87 8.43
CA THR A 37 13.88 10.78 8.84
C THR A 37 13.60 11.77 9.97
N TYR A 38 12.33 12.05 10.25
CA TYR A 38 11.97 12.85 11.42
C TYR A 38 11.43 11.97 12.54
N TYR A 39 11.59 12.43 13.78
CA TYR A 39 11.30 11.69 15.00
C TYR A 39 9.90 11.06 15.02
N MET A 40 8.85 11.82 14.65
CA MET A 40 7.47 11.32 14.69
C MET A 40 7.28 10.10 13.78
N LYS A 41 7.89 10.09 12.60
CA LYS A 41 7.82 8.99 11.65
C LYS A 41 8.53 7.74 12.17
N LEU A 42 9.76 7.90 12.67
CA LEU A 42 10.50 6.78 13.26
C LEU A 42 9.77 6.23 14.48
N ALA A 43 9.24 7.11 15.31
CA ALA A 43 8.52 6.78 16.52
C ALA A 43 7.22 5.98 16.27
N ALA A 44 6.63 6.06 15.07
CA ALA A 44 5.44 5.30 14.72
C ALA A 44 5.66 3.78 14.81
N TYR A 45 6.85 3.29 14.45
CA TYR A 45 7.17 1.85 14.50
C TYR A 45 7.23 1.27 15.90
N ARG A 46 7.32 2.11 16.95
CA ARG A 46 7.25 1.69 18.37
C ARG A 46 5.94 0.98 18.72
N ALA A 47 4.88 1.22 17.96
CA ALA A 47 3.59 0.58 18.16
C ALA A 47 3.63 -0.95 17.93
N ASN A 48 4.67 -1.46 17.29
CA ASN A 48 4.91 -2.90 17.16
C ASN A 48 5.47 -3.53 18.44
N TYR A 49 5.92 -2.74 19.43
CA TYR A 49 6.60 -3.22 20.63
C TYR A 49 5.76 -3.00 21.88
N VAL A 50 5.80 -3.99 22.77
CA VAL A 50 5.08 -3.96 24.03
C VAL A 50 5.83 -3.13 25.07
N LYS A 51 5.08 -2.66 26.06
CA LYS A 51 5.65 -1.93 27.20
C LYS A 51 5.54 -2.75 28.48
N TYR A 52 6.35 -2.39 29.47
CA TYR A 52 6.14 -2.86 30.82
C TYR A 52 4.85 -2.25 31.37
N GLU A 53 3.97 -3.10 31.89
CA GLU A 53 2.68 -2.65 32.44
C GLU A 53 2.82 -2.17 33.89
N THR A 54 3.75 -2.78 34.65
CA THR A 54 3.92 -2.56 36.10
C THR A 54 5.39 -2.48 36.48
N GLY A 55 5.67 -2.07 37.73
CA GLY A 55 7.01 -1.98 38.31
C GLY A 55 7.77 -0.68 37.94
N ALA A 56 9.05 -0.61 38.30
CA ALA A 56 9.89 0.58 38.14
C ALA A 56 10.05 1.03 36.67
N ARG A 57 9.83 0.14 35.72
CA ARG A 57 9.91 0.43 34.27
C ARG A 57 8.54 0.57 33.59
N ALA A 58 7.45 0.72 34.34
CA ALA A 58 6.12 0.88 33.78
C ALA A 58 6.07 1.99 32.71
N GLY A 59 5.49 1.68 31.55
CA GLY A 59 5.39 2.60 30.41
C GLY A 59 6.62 2.66 29.49
N GLN A 60 7.76 2.03 29.89
CA GLN A 60 8.92 1.87 29.01
C GLN A 60 8.74 0.68 28.06
N TYR A 61 9.36 0.74 26.89
CA TYR A 61 9.34 -0.37 25.92
C TYR A 61 10.20 -1.53 26.42
N ARG A 62 9.75 -2.75 26.13
CA ARG A 62 10.52 -3.97 26.38
C ARG A 62 11.35 -4.27 25.14
N ASP A 63 12.64 -4.56 25.37
CA ASP A 63 13.55 -5.12 24.39
C ASP A 63 13.53 -4.35 23.04
N LEU A 64 13.45 -3.01 23.11
CA LEU A 64 13.43 -2.14 21.94
C LEU A 64 14.74 -1.36 21.82
N ASP A 65 15.44 -1.55 20.70
CA ASP A 65 16.63 -0.80 20.33
C ASP A 65 16.34 0.19 19.19
N PHE A 66 17.06 1.30 19.15
CA PHE A 66 16.98 2.28 18.06
C PHE A 66 17.29 1.64 16.70
N GLY A 67 18.24 0.69 16.65
CA GLY A 67 18.60 -0.05 15.45
C GLY A 67 17.40 -0.80 14.84
N TYR A 68 16.51 -1.32 15.68
CA TYR A 68 15.28 -2.01 15.21
C TYR A 68 14.30 -1.05 14.53
N LEU A 69 14.12 0.14 15.10
CA LEU A 69 13.27 1.17 14.51
C LEU A 69 13.85 1.70 13.20
N LYS A 70 15.17 1.91 13.14
CA LYS A 70 15.91 2.32 11.94
C LYS A 70 15.73 1.27 10.83
N GLU A 71 15.89 0.00 11.16
CA GLU A 71 15.74 -1.10 10.19
C GLU A 71 14.29 -1.22 9.71
N LEU A 72 13.28 -1.20 10.60
CA LEU A 72 11.87 -1.21 10.22
C LEU A 72 11.52 -0.03 9.30
N SER A 73 12.01 1.17 9.62
CA SER A 73 11.81 2.36 8.79
C SER A 73 12.36 2.19 7.37
N THR A 74 13.53 1.55 7.26
CA THR A 74 14.19 1.29 5.97
C THR A 74 13.45 0.20 5.18
N LEU A 75 13.05 -0.89 5.84
CA LEU A 75 12.26 -1.97 5.20
C LEU A 75 10.91 -1.44 4.72
N ASP A 76 10.25 -0.61 5.52
CA ASP A 76 8.98 0.01 5.17
C ASP A 76 9.12 0.99 3.98
N MET A 77 10.23 1.70 3.87
CA MET A 77 10.52 2.54 2.71
C MET A 77 10.59 1.69 1.42
N HIS A 78 11.32 0.59 1.44
CA HIS A 78 11.39 -0.33 0.30
C HIS A 78 10.03 -0.95 -0.01
N LEU A 79 9.28 -1.37 1.01
CA LEU A 79 7.93 -1.92 0.84
C LEU A 79 6.99 -0.90 0.17
N ARG A 80 7.01 0.37 0.60
CA ARG A 80 6.21 1.43 -0.04
C ARG A 80 6.54 1.61 -1.52
N TYR A 81 7.80 1.49 -1.91
CA TYR A 81 8.18 1.57 -3.33
C TYR A 81 7.57 0.41 -4.12
N PHE A 82 7.62 -0.82 -3.62
CA PHE A 82 6.97 -1.96 -4.27
C PHE A 82 5.46 -1.80 -4.32
N VAL A 83 4.82 -1.41 -3.22
CA VAL A 83 3.37 -1.17 -3.17
C VAL A 83 2.96 -0.11 -4.20
N LEU A 84 3.67 1.02 -4.25
CA LEU A 84 3.40 2.09 -5.22
C LEU A 84 3.53 1.61 -6.66
N GLN A 85 4.60 0.91 -6.99
CA GLN A 85 4.82 0.36 -8.33
C GLN A 85 3.73 -0.64 -8.72
N MET A 86 3.34 -1.54 -7.81
CA MET A 86 2.24 -2.48 -8.06
C MET A 86 0.91 -1.77 -8.28
N CYS A 87 0.63 -0.71 -7.54
CA CYS A 87 -0.58 0.09 -7.72
C CYS A 87 -0.59 0.84 -9.06
N LEU A 88 0.56 1.33 -9.53
CA LEU A 88 0.69 1.94 -10.85
C LEU A 88 0.52 0.91 -11.98
N ASP A 89 1.07 -0.30 -11.81
CA ASP A 89 0.86 -1.40 -12.76
C ASP A 89 -0.64 -1.79 -12.85
N ILE A 90 -1.36 -1.84 -11.72
CA ILE A 90 -2.82 -2.07 -11.67
C ILE A 90 -3.56 -0.93 -12.38
N GLU A 91 -3.22 0.32 -12.09
CA GLU A 91 -3.82 1.50 -12.73
C GLU A 91 -3.69 1.42 -14.24
N HIS A 92 -2.49 1.12 -14.74
CA HIS A 92 -2.24 0.96 -16.16
C HIS A 92 -3.02 -0.21 -16.77
N ALA A 93 -3.06 -1.36 -16.11
CA ALA A 93 -3.79 -2.53 -16.56
C ALA A 93 -5.31 -2.26 -16.68
N ILE A 94 -5.88 -1.51 -15.72
CA ILE A 94 -7.29 -1.06 -15.78
C ILE A 94 -7.53 -0.15 -16.98
N LYS A 95 -6.63 0.81 -17.26
CA LYS A 95 -6.72 1.68 -18.45
C LYS A 95 -6.72 0.86 -19.74
N VAL A 96 -5.76 -0.06 -19.86
CA VAL A 96 -5.65 -0.92 -21.05
C VAL A 96 -6.89 -1.79 -21.23
N GLN A 97 -7.39 -2.41 -20.16
CA GLN A 97 -8.59 -3.23 -20.22
C GLN A 97 -9.83 -2.41 -20.64
N LEU A 98 -10.03 -1.25 -20.02
CA LEU A 98 -11.18 -0.39 -20.31
C LEU A 98 -11.15 0.13 -21.77
N ILE A 99 -10.01 0.64 -22.22
CA ILE A 99 -9.87 1.15 -23.60
C ILE A 99 -10.10 0.00 -24.60
N ARG A 100 -9.56 -1.19 -24.34
CA ARG A 100 -9.82 -2.36 -25.19
C ARG A 100 -11.31 -2.71 -25.25
N GLN A 101 -12.01 -2.71 -24.12
CA GLN A 101 -13.47 -3.00 -24.06
C GLN A 101 -14.25 -1.96 -24.88
N ILE A 102 -13.96 -0.66 -24.71
CA ILE A 102 -14.60 0.43 -25.49
C ILE A 102 -14.31 0.29 -26.97
N THR A 103 -13.06 -0.01 -27.34
CA THR A 103 -12.67 -0.16 -28.77
C THR A 103 -13.34 -1.38 -29.43
N GLN A 104 -13.67 -2.41 -28.67
CA GLN A 104 -14.34 -3.63 -29.17
C GLN A 104 -15.85 -3.51 -29.22
N ASP A 105 -16.45 -2.47 -28.66
CA ASP A 105 -17.89 -2.23 -28.70
C ASP A 105 -18.25 -1.41 -29.95
N GLU A 106 -18.94 -2.04 -30.87
CA GLU A 106 -19.37 -1.41 -32.15
C GLU A 106 -20.34 -0.22 -31.96
N ASN A 107 -20.96 -0.10 -30.78
CA ASN A 107 -21.87 1.00 -30.47
C ASN A 107 -21.16 2.19 -29.78
N GLU A 108 -19.86 2.11 -29.56
CA GLU A 108 -19.09 3.14 -28.88
C GLU A 108 -18.22 3.93 -29.87
N ASP A 109 -18.31 5.27 -29.81
CA ASP A 109 -17.44 6.17 -30.55
C ASP A 109 -16.24 6.65 -29.72
N GLY A 110 -16.15 6.19 -28.49
CA GLY A 110 -15.15 6.59 -27.50
C GLY A 110 -15.47 7.88 -26.73
N TYR A 111 -16.54 8.60 -27.07
CA TYR A 111 -17.00 9.81 -26.37
C TYR A 111 -18.27 9.53 -25.53
N GLU A 112 -19.18 8.69 -26.01
CA GLU A 112 -20.44 8.42 -25.31
C GLU A 112 -20.22 7.77 -23.95
N ALA A 113 -19.26 6.84 -23.82
CA ALA A 113 -18.91 6.25 -22.52
C ALA A 113 -18.54 7.30 -21.46
N VAL A 114 -17.71 8.31 -21.86
CA VAL A 114 -17.29 9.40 -20.97
C VAL A 114 -18.43 10.36 -20.68
N LYS A 115 -19.19 10.74 -21.70
CA LYS A 115 -20.35 11.62 -21.58
C LYS A 115 -21.40 11.03 -20.63
N ASP A 116 -21.67 9.74 -20.76
CA ASP A 116 -22.62 9.03 -19.91
C ASP A 116 -22.13 8.92 -18.46
N PHE A 117 -20.85 8.65 -18.27
CA PHE A 117 -20.26 8.64 -16.94
C PHE A 117 -20.35 10.02 -16.28
N LEU A 118 -20.10 11.11 -17.02
CA LEU A 118 -20.13 12.47 -16.51
C LEU A 118 -21.54 13.01 -16.24
N LYS A 119 -22.60 12.42 -16.85
CA LYS A 119 -24.00 12.78 -16.59
C LYS A 119 -24.49 12.31 -15.21
N GLU A 120 -23.84 11.32 -14.58
CA GLU A 120 -24.21 10.89 -13.23
C GLU A 120 -23.94 12.02 -12.22
N ASP A 121 -24.89 12.32 -11.33
CA ASP A 121 -24.84 13.44 -10.38
C ASP A 121 -23.56 13.44 -9.52
N GLU A 122 -23.06 12.27 -9.18
CA GLU A 122 -21.82 12.09 -8.42
C GLU A 122 -20.55 12.55 -9.15
N ASN A 123 -20.64 12.79 -10.46
CA ASN A 123 -19.49 13.03 -11.33
C ASN A 123 -19.40 14.47 -11.88
N PHE A 124 -20.39 15.33 -11.61
CA PHE A 124 -20.46 16.70 -12.16
C PHE A 124 -19.23 17.57 -11.85
N TYR A 125 -18.52 17.29 -10.75
CA TYR A 125 -17.36 18.08 -10.34
C TYR A 125 -16.05 17.66 -11.07
N ILE A 126 -16.05 16.51 -11.78
CA ILE A 126 -14.83 15.97 -12.40
C ILE A 126 -14.27 16.92 -13.46
N LEU A 127 -15.11 17.44 -14.36
CA LEU A 127 -14.68 18.43 -15.36
C LEU A 127 -14.07 19.67 -14.72
N LYS A 128 -14.67 20.18 -13.62
CA LYS A 128 -14.12 21.30 -12.87
C LYS A 128 -12.77 20.97 -12.23
N SER A 129 -12.61 19.73 -11.76
CA SER A 129 -11.31 19.26 -11.24
C SER A 129 -10.25 19.22 -12.34
N ILE A 130 -10.58 18.65 -13.51
CA ILE A 130 -9.66 18.59 -14.67
C ILE A 130 -9.29 20.01 -15.13
N SER A 131 -10.26 20.93 -15.22
CA SER A 131 -9.98 22.31 -15.66
C SER A 131 -9.01 23.05 -14.73
N ARG A 132 -8.98 22.72 -13.44
CA ARG A 132 -8.02 23.29 -12.47
C ARG A 132 -6.60 22.73 -12.64
N GLN A 133 -6.45 21.56 -13.27
CA GLN A 133 -5.16 20.93 -13.55
C GLN A 133 -4.48 21.50 -14.81
N LYS A 134 -5.07 22.47 -15.49
CA LYS A 134 -4.48 23.12 -16.69
C LYS A 134 -3.07 23.67 -16.48
N SER A 135 -2.68 23.90 -15.23
CA SER A 135 -1.32 24.31 -14.87
C SER A 135 -0.33 23.14 -14.78
N GLY A 136 -0.78 21.89 -14.83
CA GLY A 136 0.08 20.70 -14.79
C GLY A 136 0.77 20.48 -16.13
N GLU A 137 2.10 20.36 -16.14
CA GLU A 137 2.89 20.33 -17.36
C GLU A 137 2.61 19.12 -18.27
N TYR A 138 2.46 17.93 -17.69
CA TYR A 138 2.42 16.68 -18.47
C TYR A 138 1.13 16.47 -19.27
N CYS A 139 -0.03 16.83 -18.72
CA CYS A 139 -1.33 16.64 -19.37
C CYS A 139 -1.93 17.93 -19.96
N LYS A 140 -1.23 19.06 -19.86
CA LYS A 140 -1.74 20.37 -20.27
C LYS A 140 -2.26 20.38 -21.72
N ASN A 141 -1.47 19.91 -22.67
CA ASN A 141 -1.83 19.89 -24.09
C ASN A 141 -3.04 19.00 -24.38
N LEU A 142 -3.17 17.86 -23.64
CA LEU A 142 -4.33 16.99 -23.75
C LEU A 142 -5.59 17.68 -23.23
N ILE A 143 -5.49 18.35 -22.08
CA ILE A 143 -6.62 19.06 -21.47
C ILE A 143 -7.04 20.22 -22.36
N GLU A 144 -6.11 21.05 -22.86
CA GLU A 144 -6.40 22.19 -23.71
C GLU A 144 -7.06 21.78 -25.04
N LYS A 145 -6.62 20.66 -25.63
CA LYS A 145 -7.15 20.16 -26.89
C LYS A 145 -8.55 19.58 -26.79
N TYR A 146 -8.85 18.87 -25.68
CA TYR A 146 -10.06 18.06 -25.59
C TYR A 146 -11.13 18.58 -24.60
N TYR A 147 -10.80 19.55 -23.75
CA TYR A 147 -11.76 20.11 -22.80
C TYR A 147 -12.87 20.88 -23.52
N PRO A 148 -14.16 20.70 -23.17
CA PRO A 148 -14.68 19.81 -22.12
C PRO A 148 -15.09 18.41 -22.59
N TYR A 149 -14.84 18.04 -23.85
CA TYR A 149 -15.31 16.81 -24.50
C TYR A 149 -14.15 15.83 -24.66
N PHE A 150 -13.95 14.97 -23.65
CA PHE A 150 -12.84 14.02 -23.63
C PHE A 150 -13.24 12.67 -24.26
N PRO A 151 -12.48 12.15 -25.25
CA PRO A 151 -12.59 10.75 -25.61
C PRO A 151 -12.00 9.86 -24.51
N ALA A 152 -12.46 8.62 -24.40
CA ALA A 152 -12.09 7.70 -23.32
C ALA A 152 -10.57 7.55 -23.16
N TRP A 153 -9.81 7.44 -24.27
CA TRP A 153 -8.35 7.29 -24.25
C TRP A 153 -7.59 8.52 -23.75
N VAL A 154 -8.20 9.70 -23.77
CA VAL A 154 -7.65 10.92 -23.15
C VAL A 154 -8.14 11.05 -21.72
N PHE A 155 -9.43 10.73 -21.49
CA PHE A 155 -10.04 10.85 -20.17
C PHE A 155 -9.30 10.02 -19.11
N VAL A 156 -8.93 8.77 -19.44
CA VAL A 156 -8.17 7.90 -18.52
C VAL A 156 -6.77 8.43 -18.16
N GLU A 157 -6.19 9.34 -18.98
CA GLU A 157 -4.88 9.95 -18.70
C GLU A 157 -4.96 11.18 -17.79
N VAL A 158 -6.10 11.87 -17.78
CA VAL A 158 -6.24 13.15 -17.07
C VAL A 158 -7.01 13.03 -15.74
N VAL A 159 -7.52 11.85 -15.41
CA VAL A 159 -8.28 11.63 -14.18
C VAL A 159 -7.45 10.96 -13.10
N SER A 160 -7.86 11.13 -11.83
CA SER A 160 -7.25 10.42 -10.70
C SER A 160 -7.56 8.92 -10.74
N PHE A 161 -6.74 8.09 -10.07
CA PHE A 161 -6.98 6.65 -9.94
C PHE A 161 -8.39 6.32 -9.42
N GLY A 162 -8.87 7.06 -8.42
CA GLY A 162 -10.23 6.86 -7.89
C GLY A 162 -11.32 7.17 -8.93
N THR A 163 -11.14 8.19 -9.76
CA THR A 163 -12.06 8.53 -10.85
C THR A 163 -11.97 7.51 -11.99
N LEU A 164 -10.76 7.09 -12.37
CA LEU A 164 -10.54 6.02 -13.34
C LEU A 164 -11.30 4.75 -12.94
N PHE A 165 -11.17 4.33 -11.68
CA PHE A 165 -11.85 3.12 -11.22
C PHE A 165 -13.38 3.27 -11.21
N ARG A 166 -13.92 4.45 -10.86
CA ARG A 166 -15.36 4.71 -10.97
C ARG A 166 -15.83 4.64 -12.43
N PHE A 167 -15.05 5.18 -13.36
CA PHE A 167 -15.35 5.12 -14.79
C PHE A 167 -15.32 3.68 -15.30
N TYR A 168 -14.27 2.91 -14.99
CA TYR A 168 -14.17 1.48 -15.28
C TYR A 168 -15.39 0.70 -14.77
N LYS A 169 -15.78 0.94 -13.52
CA LYS A 169 -16.94 0.28 -12.92
C LYS A 169 -18.26 0.67 -13.59
N ASN A 170 -18.44 1.95 -13.89
CA ASN A 170 -19.63 2.45 -14.56
C ASN A 170 -19.82 1.78 -15.93
N TYR A 171 -18.74 1.75 -16.72
CA TYR A 171 -18.73 1.12 -18.03
C TYR A 171 -19.04 -0.37 -17.93
N ASN A 172 -18.31 -1.10 -17.10
CA ASN A 172 -18.52 -2.53 -16.95
C ASN A 172 -19.93 -2.90 -16.45
N ARG A 173 -20.50 -2.11 -15.53
CA ARG A 173 -21.88 -2.30 -15.06
C ARG A 173 -22.90 -2.14 -16.19
N LYS A 174 -22.72 -1.14 -17.05
CA LYS A 174 -23.63 -0.86 -18.16
C LYS A 174 -23.58 -1.95 -19.24
N HIS A 175 -22.39 -2.47 -19.51
CA HIS A 175 -22.15 -3.46 -20.57
C HIS A 175 -22.08 -4.92 -20.07
N GLY A 176 -22.41 -5.18 -18.79
CA GLY A 176 -22.47 -6.53 -18.22
C GLY A 176 -21.13 -7.24 -18.08
N HIS A 177 -20.02 -6.49 -18.05
CA HIS A 177 -18.70 -7.07 -17.85
C HIS A 177 -18.41 -7.40 -16.37
N PRO A 178 -17.56 -8.41 -16.09
CA PRO A 178 -17.12 -8.72 -14.73
C PRO A 178 -16.44 -7.53 -14.05
N MET A 179 -16.69 -7.38 -12.75
CA MET A 179 -16.14 -6.26 -11.97
C MET A 179 -15.48 -6.76 -10.70
N MET A 180 -14.33 -6.17 -10.37
CA MET A 180 -13.70 -6.34 -9.06
C MET A 180 -14.52 -5.64 -7.96
N ASN A 181 -14.57 -6.24 -6.79
CA ASN A 181 -15.27 -5.67 -5.65
C ASN A 181 -14.66 -4.33 -5.21
N ASN A 182 -15.51 -3.33 -4.98
CA ASN A 182 -15.08 -1.98 -4.58
C ASN A 182 -14.25 -1.96 -3.31
N LYS A 183 -14.56 -2.81 -2.32
CA LYS A 183 -13.81 -2.85 -1.06
C LYS A 183 -12.35 -3.21 -1.30
N LEU A 184 -12.07 -4.12 -2.24
CA LEU A 184 -10.71 -4.55 -2.57
C LEU A 184 -9.93 -3.45 -3.28
N ILE A 185 -10.56 -2.76 -4.23
CA ILE A 185 -9.91 -1.61 -4.91
C ILE A 185 -9.69 -0.43 -3.97
N ASN A 186 -10.61 -0.19 -3.03
CA ASN A 186 -10.39 0.86 -2.03
C ASN A 186 -9.13 0.58 -1.19
N ILE A 187 -8.87 -0.67 -0.80
CA ILE A 187 -7.64 -1.06 -0.12
C ILE A 187 -6.42 -0.74 -0.99
N VAL A 188 -6.45 -1.08 -2.28
CA VAL A 188 -5.35 -0.76 -3.23
C VAL A 188 -5.14 0.76 -3.33
N ARG A 189 -6.22 1.54 -3.46
CA ARG A 189 -6.16 3.00 -3.49
C ARG A 189 -5.55 3.57 -2.20
N ASP A 190 -5.95 3.06 -1.05
CA ASP A 190 -5.50 3.54 0.25
C ASP A 190 -4.02 3.18 0.48
N LEU A 191 -3.58 1.99 0.08
CA LEU A 191 -2.16 1.59 0.05
C LEU A 191 -1.34 2.47 -0.91
N ARG A 192 -1.86 2.74 -2.11
CA ARG A 192 -1.23 3.65 -3.09
C ARG A 192 -1.03 5.04 -2.51
N ASN A 193 -2.08 5.60 -1.89
CA ASN A 193 -2.02 6.92 -1.31
C ASN A 193 -1.06 6.97 -0.11
N ALA A 194 -1.14 5.99 0.79
CA ALA A 194 -0.21 5.87 1.92
C ALA A 194 1.25 5.80 1.44
N SER A 195 1.52 5.00 0.40
CA SER A 195 2.88 4.86 -0.17
C SER A 195 3.36 6.15 -0.83
N ALA A 196 2.51 6.82 -1.62
CA ALA A 196 2.84 8.08 -2.30
C ALA A 196 3.11 9.22 -1.32
N HIS A 197 2.37 9.27 -0.20
CA HIS A 197 2.59 10.24 0.89
C HIS A 197 3.66 9.80 1.91
N SER A 198 4.36 8.71 1.62
CA SER A 198 5.38 8.16 2.53
C SER A 198 4.86 7.81 3.93
N ASN A 199 3.58 7.48 4.10
CA ASN A 199 3.02 7.01 5.37
C ASN A 199 3.61 5.65 5.75
N CYS A 200 3.72 5.38 7.07
CA CYS A 200 4.26 4.12 7.58
C CYS A 200 3.24 2.98 7.35
N LEU A 201 3.60 1.98 6.55
CA LEU A 201 2.75 0.81 6.33
C LEU A 201 2.94 -0.24 7.43
N MET A 202 4.17 -0.35 7.98
CA MET A 202 4.56 -1.37 8.96
C MET A 202 4.49 -0.88 10.42
N ASN A 203 3.79 0.21 10.71
CA ASN A 203 3.76 0.79 12.06
C ASN A 203 2.88 0.00 13.05
N HIS A 204 1.89 -0.75 12.59
CA HIS A 204 0.93 -1.50 13.41
C HIS A 204 0.64 -2.89 12.83
N ILE A 205 1.65 -3.72 12.63
CA ILE A 205 1.46 -5.05 12.00
C ILE A 205 0.61 -6.01 12.81
N SER A 206 0.46 -5.76 14.11
CA SER A 206 -0.38 -6.54 15.04
C SER A 206 -1.81 -6.03 15.15
N GLU A 207 -2.14 -4.92 14.47
CA GLU A 207 -3.48 -4.38 14.48
C GLU A 207 -4.44 -5.32 13.78
N LYS A 208 -5.54 -5.62 14.47
CA LYS A 208 -6.58 -6.50 13.92
C LYS A 208 -7.56 -5.67 13.11
N LEU A 209 -8.14 -6.30 12.10
CA LEU A 209 -9.33 -5.75 11.46
C LEU A 209 -10.40 -5.45 12.53
N GLU A 210 -11.11 -4.36 12.37
CA GLU A 210 -12.28 -4.05 13.19
C GLU A 210 -13.25 -5.25 13.20
N GLU A 211 -13.94 -5.50 14.31
CA GLU A 211 -14.85 -6.64 14.45
C GLU A 211 -15.95 -6.67 13.37
N SER A 212 -16.36 -5.51 12.88
CA SER A 212 -17.31 -5.35 11.77
C SER A 212 -16.72 -5.68 10.39
N LYS A 213 -15.40 -5.74 10.27
CA LYS A 213 -14.67 -6.00 9.01
C LYS A 213 -14.17 -7.45 9.00
N GLN A 214 -14.68 -8.22 8.04
CA GLN A 214 -14.17 -9.57 7.77
C GLN A 214 -13.39 -9.60 6.47
N PRO A 215 -12.36 -10.45 6.35
CA PRO A 215 -11.66 -10.65 5.09
C PRO A 215 -12.64 -11.06 3.98
N HIS A 216 -12.51 -10.44 2.81
CA HIS A 216 -13.38 -10.70 1.68
C HIS A 216 -13.22 -12.13 1.16
N SER A 217 -14.34 -12.76 0.73
CA SER A 217 -14.36 -14.15 0.29
C SER A 217 -13.44 -14.43 -0.90
N GLU A 218 -13.30 -13.48 -1.83
CA GLU A 218 -12.37 -13.59 -2.96
C GLU A 218 -10.91 -13.69 -2.51
N VAL A 219 -10.48 -12.86 -1.54
CA VAL A 219 -9.13 -12.90 -0.97
C VAL A 219 -8.89 -14.20 -0.21
N ILE A 220 -9.90 -14.68 0.55
CA ILE A 220 -9.83 -15.99 1.22
C ILE A 220 -9.67 -17.11 0.20
N SER A 221 -10.46 -17.08 -0.89
CA SER A 221 -10.43 -18.08 -1.96
C SER A 221 -9.12 -18.07 -2.71
N PHE A 222 -8.55 -16.89 -2.99
CA PHE A 222 -7.26 -16.72 -3.63
C PHE A 222 -6.13 -17.47 -2.91
N ILE A 223 -6.06 -17.36 -1.58
CA ILE A 223 -5.01 -18.06 -0.81
C ILE A 223 -5.40 -19.46 -0.35
N LYS A 224 -6.67 -19.89 -0.56
CA LYS A 224 -7.15 -21.22 -0.13
C LYS A 224 -6.46 -22.36 -0.90
N GLY A 225 -6.18 -22.14 -2.18
CA GLY A 225 -5.52 -23.12 -3.06
C GLY A 225 -4.00 -23.15 -2.93
N MET A 226 -3.40 -22.21 -2.18
CA MET A 226 -1.94 -22.11 -2.07
C MET A 226 -1.34 -23.21 -1.20
N SER A 227 -0.24 -23.81 -1.68
CA SER A 227 0.50 -24.85 -0.94
C SER A 227 1.15 -24.27 0.32
N ASN A 228 1.31 -25.11 1.34
CA ASN A 228 2.00 -24.78 2.60
C ASN A 228 1.35 -23.64 3.42
N ILE A 229 0.09 -23.29 3.14
CA ILE A 229 -0.68 -22.34 3.93
C ILE A 229 -1.92 -23.04 4.49
N SER A 230 -1.85 -23.46 5.76
CA SER A 230 -2.96 -24.12 6.45
C SER A 230 -4.16 -23.19 6.67
N GLN A 231 -5.33 -23.77 6.91
CA GLN A 231 -6.53 -22.98 7.23
C GLN A 231 -6.34 -22.11 8.49
N SER A 232 -5.66 -22.67 9.52
CA SER A 232 -5.36 -21.92 10.74
C SER A 232 -4.41 -20.74 10.46
N ALA A 233 -3.38 -20.94 9.65
CA ALA A 233 -2.46 -19.87 9.23
C ALA A 233 -3.20 -18.76 8.47
N ARG A 234 -4.10 -19.10 7.54
CA ARG A 234 -4.94 -18.11 6.82
C ARG A 234 -5.79 -17.31 7.81
N ARG A 235 -6.56 -17.99 8.66
CA ARG A 235 -7.42 -17.32 9.64
C ARG A 235 -6.62 -16.42 10.58
N LYS A 236 -5.46 -16.90 11.08
CA LYS A 236 -4.59 -16.11 11.97
C LYS A 236 -4.08 -14.84 11.29
N ASN A 237 -3.57 -14.92 10.07
CA ASN A 237 -2.87 -13.81 9.43
C ASN A 237 -3.82 -12.82 8.75
N LEU A 238 -4.89 -13.29 8.11
CA LEU A 238 -5.87 -12.37 7.46
C LEU A 238 -6.69 -11.54 8.46
N ARG A 239 -6.66 -11.86 9.75
CA ARG A 239 -7.28 -11.01 10.79
C ARG A 239 -6.47 -9.75 11.09
N TYR A 240 -5.20 -9.68 10.70
CA TYR A 240 -4.35 -8.51 10.87
C TYR A 240 -4.45 -7.62 9.64
N GLU A 241 -4.73 -6.33 9.86
CA GLU A 241 -5.00 -5.37 8.79
C GLU A 241 -3.85 -5.29 7.78
N PHE A 242 -2.61 -5.17 8.26
CA PHE A 242 -1.42 -5.14 7.40
C PHE A 242 -1.35 -6.36 6.48
N SER A 243 -1.44 -7.56 7.04
CA SER A 243 -1.37 -8.82 6.26
C SER A 243 -2.50 -8.93 5.26
N TYR A 244 -3.73 -8.57 5.67
CA TYR A 244 -4.90 -8.59 4.80
C TYR A 244 -4.78 -7.60 3.65
N ASN A 245 -4.32 -6.37 3.91
CA ASN A 245 -4.15 -5.35 2.88
C ASN A 245 -3.08 -5.74 1.86
N ILE A 246 -1.93 -6.30 2.29
CA ILE A 246 -0.89 -6.78 1.37
C ILE A 246 -1.38 -7.98 0.53
N VAL A 247 -2.07 -8.96 1.14
CA VAL A 247 -2.64 -10.08 0.37
C VAL A 247 -3.71 -9.62 -0.61
N THR A 248 -4.51 -8.63 -0.23
CA THR A 248 -5.50 -8.00 -1.13
C THR A 248 -4.84 -7.32 -2.31
N LEU A 249 -3.74 -6.58 -2.08
CA LEU A 249 -2.95 -6.00 -3.17
C LEU A 249 -2.42 -7.08 -4.13
N LEU A 250 -1.87 -8.17 -3.60
CA LEU A 250 -1.37 -9.29 -4.42
C LEU A 250 -2.50 -9.94 -5.23
N TYR A 251 -3.68 -10.13 -4.62
CA TYR A 251 -4.86 -10.66 -5.31
C TYR A 251 -5.32 -9.76 -6.47
N VAL A 252 -5.47 -8.45 -6.22
CA VAL A 252 -5.88 -7.49 -7.25
C VAL A 252 -4.82 -7.39 -8.35
N TYR A 253 -3.54 -7.41 -7.97
CA TYR A 253 -2.42 -7.41 -8.90
C TYR A 253 -2.46 -8.63 -9.82
N ASP A 254 -2.68 -9.82 -9.25
CA ASP A 254 -2.79 -11.07 -10.00
C ASP A 254 -3.98 -11.08 -10.97
N ALA A 255 -5.10 -10.46 -10.58
CA ALA A 255 -6.30 -10.40 -11.40
C ALA A 255 -6.21 -9.45 -12.60
N PHE A 256 -5.49 -8.33 -12.48
CA PHE A 256 -5.48 -7.29 -13.52
C PHE A 256 -4.23 -7.27 -14.37
N VAL A 257 -3.06 -7.57 -13.79
CA VAL A 257 -1.77 -7.33 -14.44
C VAL A 257 -1.39 -8.50 -15.35
N PRO A 258 -0.88 -8.24 -16.57
CA PRO A 258 -0.44 -9.30 -17.48
C PRO A 258 0.71 -10.14 -16.94
N GLU A 259 0.76 -11.41 -17.34
CA GLU A 259 1.68 -12.42 -16.80
C GLU A 259 3.16 -12.02 -16.86
N VAL A 260 3.59 -11.41 -17.97
CA VAL A 260 4.99 -10.96 -18.14
C VAL A 260 5.37 -9.91 -17.08
N ALA A 261 4.50 -8.95 -16.80
CA ALA A 261 4.74 -7.91 -15.79
C ALA A 261 4.71 -8.50 -14.38
N LYS A 262 3.79 -9.45 -14.11
CA LYS A 262 3.72 -10.17 -12.83
C LYS A 262 5.03 -10.88 -12.51
N LYS A 263 5.56 -11.68 -13.44
CA LYS A 263 6.82 -12.43 -13.24
C LYS A 263 7.97 -11.52 -12.82
N ASN A 264 8.14 -10.41 -13.52
CA ASN A 264 9.18 -9.43 -13.20
C ASN A 264 8.98 -8.82 -11.79
N ARG A 265 7.76 -8.43 -11.46
CA ARG A 265 7.46 -7.80 -10.16
C ARG A 265 7.61 -8.78 -9.01
N TYR A 266 7.13 -10.01 -9.17
CA TYR A 266 7.24 -11.04 -8.14
C TYR A 266 8.69 -11.47 -7.92
N ALA A 267 9.52 -11.55 -8.97
CA ALA A 267 10.95 -11.78 -8.84
C ALA A 267 11.67 -10.68 -8.03
N GLN A 268 11.32 -9.40 -8.26
CA GLN A 268 11.85 -8.29 -7.49
C GLN A 268 11.41 -8.33 -6.02
N LEU A 269 10.14 -8.68 -5.75
CA LEU A 269 9.63 -8.87 -4.39
C LEU A 269 10.32 -10.04 -3.69
N GLN A 270 10.58 -11.13 -4.39
CA GLN A 270 11.31 -12.27 -3.86
C GLN A 270 12.72 -11.87 -3.46
N ASP A 271 13.44 -11.18 -4.33
CA ASP A 271 14.79 -10.68 -4.03
C ASP A 271 14.80 -9.74 -2.80
N PHE A 272 13.83 -8.86 -2.70
CA PHE A 272 13.65 -8.01 -1.52
C PHE A 272 13.43 -8.82 -0.24
N MET A 273 12.53 -9.80 -0.27
CA MET A 273 12.24 -10.64 0.90
C MET A 273 13.41 -11.53 1.29
N GLU A 274 14.09 -12.14 0.33
CA GLU A 274 15.16 -13.11 0.59
C GLU A 274 16.51 -12.47 0.92
N LYS A 275 16.78 -11.26 0.42
CA LYS A 275 18.07 -10.57 0.63
C LYS A 275 17.93 -9.39 1.59
N ARG A 276 17.13 -8.38 1.21
CA ARG A 276 17.10 -7.13 1.99
C ARG A 276 16.43 -7.30 3.35
N MET A 277 15.30 -8.00 3.41
CA MET A 277 14.59 -8.22 4.68
C MET A 277 15.37 -9.11 5.64
N LEU A 278 16.22 -10.00 5.14
CA LEU A 278 17.00 -10.91 5.98
C LEU A 278 18.37 -10.37 6.40
N ARG A 279 18.79 -9.20 5.91
CA ARG A 279 20.11 -8.62 6.22
C ARG A 279 20.34 -8.47 7.72
N ASN A 280 19.36 -7.92 8.43
CA ASN A 280 19.41 -7.70 9.89
C ASN A 280 18.29 -8.52 10.58
N LYS A 281 18.06 -9.76 10.15
CA LYS A 281 16.98 -10.62 10.67
C LYS A 281 17.07 -10.83 12.19
N ASP A 282 18.28 -10.84 12.72
CA ASP A 282 18.54 -11.09 14.14
C ASP A 282 17.95 -9.99 15.04
N TYR A 283 17.77 -8.76 14.50
CA TYR A 283 17.06 -7.67 15.20
C TYR A 283 15.62 -8.01 15.55
N PHE A 284 15.02 -8.95 14.82
CA PHE A 284 13.61 -9.30 14.95
C PHE A 284 13.39 -10.75 15.40
N ALA A 285 14.46 -11.51 15.72
CA ALA A 285 14.36 -12.93 16.05
C ALA A 285 13.36 -13.22 17.17
N GLU A 286 13.33 -12.38 18.19
CA GLU A 286 12.42 -12.49 19.33
C GLU A 286 11.04 -11.87 19.09
N HIS A 287 10.83 -11.24 17.94
CA HIS A 287 9.57 -10.56 17.61
C HIS A 287 8.62 -11.48 16.84
N ALA A 288 7.91 -12.35 17.54
CA ALA A 288 7.07 -13.41 16.97
C ALA A 288 6.07 -12.93 15.90
N GLN A 289 5.49 -11.73 16.05
CA GLN A 289 4.52 -11.21 15.08
C GLN A 289 5.19 -10.73 13.78
N LEU A 290 6.34 -10.04 13.85
CA LEU A 290 7.10 -9.65 12.65
C LEU A 290 7.56 -10.89 11.89
N CYS A 291 8.17 -11.85 12.58
CA CYS A 291 8.61 -13.11 11.98
C CYS A 291 7.42 -13.90 11.38
N GLY A 292 6.32 -14.00 12.10
CA GLY A 292 5.12 -14.70 11.63
C GLY A 292 4.51 -14.06 10.39
N THR A 293 4.44 -12.73 10.34
CA THR A 293 3.97 -11.97 9.17
C THR A 293 4.89 -12.16 7.98
N TYR A 294 6.20 -12.06 8.18
CA TYR A 294 7.19 -12.32 7.13
C TYR A 294 7.02 -13.72 6.52
N HIS A 295 7.00 -14.76 7.36
CA HIS A 295 6.86 -16.14 6.89
C HIS A 295 5.54 -16.40 6.17
N PHE A 296 4.46 -15.78 6.62
CA PHE A 296 3.16 -15.90 5.95
C PHE A 296 3.19 -15.24 4.56
N LEU A 297 3.63 -13.99 4.47
CA LEU A 297 3.69 -13.26 3.19
C LEU A 297 4.69 -13.90 2.22
N LYS A 298 5.82 -14.42 2.71
CA LYS A 298 6.79 -15.19 1.90
C LYS A 298 6.12 -16.42 1.27
N LYS A 299 5.35 -17.20 2.05
CA LYS A 299 4.62 -18.36 1.51
C LYS A 299 3.58 -17.96 0.46
N VAL A 300 2.88 -16.83 0.64
CA VAL A 300 1.94 -16.32 -0.37
C VAL A 300 2.70 -16.00 -1.66
N LEU A 301 3.80 -15.25 -1.57
CA LEU A 301 4.61 -14.88 -2.73
C LEU A 301 5.20 -16.10 -3.45
N ASP A 302 5.71 -17.10 -2.71
CA ASP A 302 6.27 -18.33 -3.27
C ASP A 302 5.25 -19.15 -4.09
N ASN A 303 3.97 -19.00 -3.82
CA ASN A 303 2.91 -19.62 -4.62
C ASN A 303 2.59 -18.82 -5.88
N LEU A 304 2.89 -17.53 -5.93
CA LEU A 304 2.62 -16.66 -7.08
C LEU A 304 3.77 -16.69 -8.11
N ILE A 305 4.96 -17.11 -7.70
CA ILE A 305 6.15 -17.18 -8.56
C ILE A 305 6.22 -18.50 -9.37
N LYS A 306 5.41 -19.49 -9.00
CA LYS A 306 5.35 -20.78 -9.70
C LYS A 306 4.70 -20.64 -11.08
#